data_fa7d6e7863d32b4d27c1ec8c0da5b0ac
#
_entry.id   fa7d6e7863d32b4d27c1ec8c0da5b0ac
#
_cell.length_a   1.000
_cell.length_b   1.000
_cell.length_c   1.000
_cell.angle_alpha   90.00
_cell.angle_beta   90.00
_cell.angle_gamma   90.00
#
_symmetry.space_group_name_H-M   'P 1'
#
loop_
_entity.id
_entity.type
_entity.pdbx_description
1 polymer ?
#
loop_
_entity_poly.entity_id
_entity_poly.type
_entity_poly.pdbx_seq_one_letter_code
_entity_poly.pdbx_strand_id
1 'polypeptide(L)'
;CEAAGRGVNTGETAATIATGTLGIFHGMKSLFCQNEYGQIAPVYSISAGLDYPGIGPEHAHLHEIGRAEYVPVTDDEAVNAFEYIARTEGIICAIESAHAVAHLMKIAPAMSRDDIIICCLSGRGDKDVAAIARYRGIDLHE
;
A
#
# COMPACT_ATOMS: atom_id res chain seq x y z
N CYS A 1 5.42 -2.56 1.59
CA CYS A 1 4.70 -1.28 1.63
C CYS A 1 3.27 -1.50 2.10
N GLU A 2 2.71 -0.54 2.84
CA GLU A 2 1.32 -0.53 3.30
C GLU A 2 0.57 0.64 2.66
N ALA A 3 -0.75 0.50 2.50
CA ALA A 3 -1.58 1.56 1.95
C ALA A 3 -1.94 2.59 3.01
N ALA A 4 -1.32 3.76 2.94
CA ALA A 4 -1.64 4.87 3.83
C ALA A 4 -2.91 5.63 3.43
N GLY A 5 -3.56 5.26 2.32
CA GLY A 5 -4.75 5.96 1.85
C GLY A 5 -4.50 7.46 1.67
N ARG A 6 -5.24 8.27 2.38
CA ARG A 6 -5.04 9.73 2.39
C ARG A 6 -3.99 10.22 3.39
N GLY A 7 -3.38 9.30 4.14
CA GLY A 7 -2.32 9.56 5.11
C GLY A 7 -2.60 8.90 6.46
N VAL A 8 -1.55 8.44 7.13
CA VAL A 8 -1.65 7.69 8.40
C VAL A 8 -2.33 8.47 9.55
N ASN A 9 -2.35 9.79 9.48
CA ASN A 9 -2.93 10.67 10.50
C ASN A 9 -4.32 11.20 10.15
N THR A 10 -4.95 10.71 9.07
CA THR A 10 -6.23 11.23 8.57
C THR A 10 -7.44 10.44 9.05
N GLY A 11 -7.24 9.24 9.58
CA GLY A 11 -8.31 8.27 9.82
C GLY A 11 -8.77 7.52 8.56
N GLU A 12 -8.27 7.91 7.38
CA GLU A 12 -8.54 7.28 6.09
C GLU A 12 -7.28 6.58 5.58
N THR A 13 -6.90 5.50 6.26
CA THR A 13 -5.69 4.72 6.03
C THR A 13 -5.94 3.22 6.25
N ALA A 14 -5.22 2.37 5.55
CA ALA A 14 -5.19 0.92 5.76
C ALA A 14 -3.77 0.43 6.15
N ALA A 15 -2.88 1.34 6.55
CA ALA A 15 -1.51 1.03 6.99
C ALA A 15 -1.54 0.42 8.40
N THR A 16 -1.80 -0.87 8.48
CA THR A 16 -2.06 -1.59 9.74
C THR A 16 -0.83 -1.68 10.64
N ILE A 17 0.37 -1.85 10.12
CA ILE A 17 1.60 -1.82 10.94
C ILE A 17 1.81 -0.44 11.56
N ALA A 18 1.55 0.62 10.77
CA ALA A 18 1.75 2.00 11.22
C ALA A 18 0.70 2.45 12.23
N THR A 19 -0.56 1.99 12.14
CA THR A 19 -1.68 2.57 12.89
C THR A 19 -2.48 1.55 13.72
N GLY A 20 -2.32 0.26 13.45
CA GLY A 20 -3.05 -0.81 14.13
C GLY A 20 -2.46 -1.17 15.50
N THR A 21 -3.19 -1.96 16.23
CA THR A 21 -2.79 -2.48 17.54
C THR A 21 -2.99 -3.97 17.62
N LEU A 22 -2.33 -4.62 18.60
CA LEU A 22 -2.39 -6.06 18.80
C LEU A 22 -3.78 -6.49 19.28
N GLY A 23 -4.31 -7.53 18.67
CA GLY A 23 -5.57 -8.13 19.10
C GLY A 23 -5.85 -9.47 18.43
N ILE A 24 -7.08 -9.96 18.59
CA ILE A 24 -7.56 -11.17 17.91
C ILE A 24 -8.42 -10.77 16.73
N PHE A 25 -8.00 -11.17 15.56
CA PHE A 25 -8.62 -10.82 14.27
C PHE A 25 -8.76 -12.07 13.42
N HIS A 26 -9.98 -12.39 12.97
CA HIS A 26 -10.28 -13.64 12.28
C HIS A 26 -9.76 -14.91 12.98
N GLY A 27 -9.81 -14.95 14.30
CA GLY A 27 -9.36 -16.09 15.10
C GLY A 27 -7.83 -16.20 15.25
N MET A 28 -7.07 -15.21 14.77
CA MET A 28 -5.61 -15.14 14.91
C MET A 28 -5.16 -13.94 15.71
N LYS A 29 -4.05 -14.07 16.43
CA LYS A 29 -3.38 -12.95 17.10
C LYS A 29 -2.52 -12.21 16.07
N SER A 30 -2.85 -10.94 15.82
CA SER A 30 -2.14 -10.11 14.86
C SER A 30 -2.35 -8.62 15.14
N LEU A 31 -1.82 -7.75 14.28
CA LEU A 31 -2.12 -6.33 14.27
C LEU A 31 -3.34 -6.06 13.38
N PHE A 32 -4.22 -5.19 13.83
CA PHE A 32 -5.32 -4.69 13.02
C PHE A 32 -5.78 -3.29 13.48
N CYS A 33 -6.42 -2.55 12.60
CA CYS A 33 -6.96 -1.23 12.91
C CYS A 33 -8.19 -1.39 13.82
N GLN A 34 -8.10 -0.87 15.04
CA GLN A 34 -9.13 -0.98 16.07
C GLN A 34 -9.58 0.40 16.54
N ASN A 35 -10.85 0.50 16.92
CA ASN A 35 -11.38 1.62 17.68
C ASN A 35 -11.11 1.47 19.18
N GLU A 36 -11.52 2.44 19.97
CA GLU A 36 -11.36 2.45 21.44
C GLU A 36 -12.04 1.28 22.18
N TYR A 37 -12.97 0.58 21.52
CA TYR A 37 -13.67 -0.59 22.07
C TYR A 37 -13.06 -1.92 21.59
N GLY A 38 -11.94 -1.90 20.87
CA GLY A 38 -11.29 -3.09 20.33
C GLY A 38 -12.02 -3.71 19.13
N GLN A 39 -12.94 -2.98 18.50
CA GLN A 39 -13.64 -3.41 17.30
C GLN A 39 -12.88 -2.95 16.06
N ILE A 40 -13.09 -3.63 14.93
CA ILE A 40 -12.50 -3.25 13.65
C ILE A 40 -12.89 -1.81 13.30
N ALA A 41 -11.88 -0.96 13.13
CA ALA A 41 -12.09 0.40 12.64
C ALA A 41 -12.25 0.41 11.12
N PRO A 42 -13.03 1.33 10.54
CA PRO A 42 -13.04 1.54 9.10
C PRO A 42 -11.66 1.97 8.61
N VAL A 43 -11.29 1.49 7.43
CA VAL A 43 -10.03 1.82 6.75
C VAL A 43 -10.32 2.35 5.36
N TYR A 44 -9.31 2.87 4.69
CA TYR A 44 -9.44 3.38 3.34
C TYR A 44 -8.15 3.25 2.53
N SER A 45 -8.27 2.78 1.30
CA SER A 45 -7.26 2.84 0.25
C SER A 45 -7.92 2.86 -1.12
N ILE A 46 -7.32 3.54 -2.09
CA ILE A 46 -7.71 3.43 -3.51
C ILE A 46 -7.46 2.02 -4.06
N SER A 47 -6.53 1.29 -3.46
CA SER A 47 -6.20 -0.09 -3.81
C SER A 47 -7.15 -1.06 -3.11
N ALA A 48 -8.06 -1.67 -3.87
CA ALA A 48 -9.04 -2.62 -3.32
C ALA A 48 -8.38 -3.82 -2.61
N GLY A 49 -7.22 -4.27 -3.09
CA GLY A 49 -6.48 -5.38 -2.48
C GLY A 49 -5.78 -5.02 -1.17
N LEU A 50 -5.54 -3.73 -0.92
CA LEU A 50 -4.91 -3.22 0.31
C LEU A 50 -5.89 -2.50 1.24
N ASP A 51 -7.14 -2.29 0.82
CA ASP A 51 -8.21 -1.70 1.63
C ASP A 51 -8.75 -2.72 2.62
N TYR A 52 -7.92 -3.06 3.61
CA TYR A 52 -8.17 -4.11 4.58
C TYR A 52 -7.62 -3.73 5.97
N PRO A 53 -8.37 -3.94 7.05
CA PRO A 53 -8.03 -3.42 8.37
C PRO A 53 -7.03 -4.25 9.17
N GLY A 54 -6.43 -5.27 8.60
CA GLY A 54 -5.53 -6.17 9.34
C GLY A 54 -4.45 -6.79 8.47
N ILE A 55 -3.48 -7.43 9.11
CA ILE A 55 -2.39 -8.17 8.47
C ILE A 55 -2.29 -9.60 8.99
N GLY A 56 -1.64 -10.46 8.20
CA GLY A 56 -1.31 -11.81 8.63
C GLY A 56 -0.33 -11.82 9.81
N PRO A 57 -0.41 -12.82 10.70
CA PRO A 57 0.45 -12.92 11.88
C PRO A 57 1.94 -13.06 11.54
N GLU A 58 2.28 -13.58 10.37
CA GLU A 58 3.67 -13.66 9.90
C GLU A 58 4.25 -12.27 9.67
N HIS A 59 3.51 -11.35 9.02
CA HIS A 59 3.95 -9.97 8.84
C HIS A 59 4.07 -9.22 10.18
N ALA A 60 3.12 -9.43 11.09
CA ALA A 60 3.20 -8.86 12.43
C ALA A 60 4.47 -9.36 13.18
N HIS A 61 4.79 -10.64 13.06
CA HIS A 61 6.00 -11.22 13.65
C HIS A 61 7.28 -10.68 13.00
N LEU A 62 7.35 -10.61 11.67
CA LEU A 62 8.53 -10.08 10.96
C LEU A 62 8.79 -8.61 11.32
N HIS A 63 7.74 -7.84 11.55
CA HIS A 63 7.84 -6.47 12.06
C HIS A 63 8.38 -6.45 13.50
N GLU A 64 7.79 -7.27 14.40
CA GLU A 64 8.16 -7.33 15.81
C GLU A 64 9.65 -7.67 16.03
N ILE A 65 10.18 -8.61 15.25
CA ILE A 65 11.59 -9.02 15.33
C ILE A 65 12.53 -8.14 14.49
N GLY A 66 12.02 -7.09 13.82
CA GLY A 66 12.82 -6.21 12.97
C GLY A 66 13.42 -6.86 11.74
N ARG A 67 12.85 -7.99 11.26
CA ARG A 67 13.34 -8.71 10.07
C ARG A 67 12.93 -8.05 8.76
N ALA A 68 11.80 -7.34 8.76
CA ALA A 68 11.28 -6.59 7.63
C ALA A 68 10.87 -5.19 8.06
N GLU A 69 11.13 -4.21 7.20
CA GLU A 69 10.67 -2.84 7.34
C GLU A 69 9.33 -2.67 6.63
N TYR A 70 8.40 -1.96 7.27
CA TYR A 70 7.07 -1.67 6.74
C TYR A 70 6.89 -0.17 6.60
N VAL A 71 6.55 0.28 5.40
CA VAL A 71 6.48 1.70 5.07
C VAL A 71 5.11 2.06 4.52
N PRO A 72 4.49 3.14 5.03
CA PRO A 72 3.22 3.63 4.51
C PRO A 72 3.43 4.41 3.21
N VAL A 73 2.56 4.18 2.23
CA VAL A 73 2.52 4.86 0.93
C VAL A 73 1.12 5.38 0.71
N THR A 74 0.98 6.66 0.36
CA THR A 74 -0.31 7.29 0.12
C THR A 74 -0.87 6.95 -1.26
N ASP A 75 -2.19 7.15 -1.43
CA ASP A 75 -2.86 6.96 -2.71
C ASP A 75 -2.25 7.82 -3.82
N ASP A 76 -1.93 9.10 -3.53
CA ASP A 76 -1.28 9.99 -4.49
C ASP A 76 0.08 9.45 -4.95
N GLU A 77 0.88 8.96 -4.02
CA GLU A 77 2.18 8.36 -4.32
C GLU A 77 2.03 7.10 -5.16
N ALA A 78 1.08 6.23 -4.81
CA ALA A 78 0.81 5.01 -5.56
C ALA A 78 0.30 5.30 -6.97
N VAL A 79 -0.62 6.24 -7.13
CA VAL A 79 -1.14 6.65 -8.46
C VAL A 79 -0.04 7.28 -9.32
N ASN A 80 0.79 8.15 -8.74
CA ASN A 80 1.94 8.74 -9.45
C ASN A 80 2.92 7.65 -9.91
N ALA A 81 3.20 6.66 -9.07
CA ALA A 81 4.09 5.55 -9.40
C ALA A 81 3.50 4.62 -10.48
N PHE A 82 2.18 4.37 -10.43
CA PHE A 82 1.47 3.62 -11.46
C PHE A 82 1.63 4.27 -12.83
N GLU A 83 1.40 5.59 -12.91
CA GLU A 83 1.57 6.33 -14.17
C GLU A 83 3.04 6.39 -14.59
N TYR A 84 3.96 6.55 -13.65
CA TYR A 84 5.39 6.62 -13.92
C TYR A 84 5.89 5.34 -14.58
N ILE A 85 5.64 4.16 -13.98
CA ILE A 85 6.10 2.90 -14.55
C ILE A 85 5.45 2.57 -15.89
N ALA A 86 4.18 2.98 -16.07
CA ALA A 86 3.51 2.82 -17.37
C ALA A 86 4.20 3.63 -18.47
N ARG A 87 4.67 4.84 -18.17
CA ARG A 87 5.36 5.72 -19.14
C ARG A 87 6.81 5.29 -19.39
N THR A 88 7.53 4.84 -18.37
CA THR A 88 8.97 4.54 -18.48
C THR A 88 9.25 3.12 -18.94
N GLU A 89 8.45 2.16 -18.50
CA GLU A 89 8.66 0.72 -18.75
C GLU A 89 7.58 0.10 -19.64
N GLY A 90 6.49 0.82 -19.92
CA GLY A 90 5.35 0.27 -20.67
C GLY A 90 4.56 -0.78 -19.88
N ILE A 91 4.68 -0.78 -18.55
CA ILE A 91 4.03 -1.76 -17.67
C ILE A 91 2.84 -1.11 -16.97
N ILE A 92 1.64 -1.68 -17.17
CA ILE A 92 0.45 -1.35 -16.38
C ILE A 92 0.39 -2.33 -15.21
N CYS A 93 1.07 -2.00 -14.10
CA CYS A 93 1.10 -2.85 -12.91
C CYS A 93 -0.22 -2.75 -12.13
N ALA A 94 -0.49 -3.72 -11.25
CA ALA A 94 -1.56 -3.56 -10.27
C ALA A 94 -1.28 -2.37 -9.35
N ILE A 95 -2.32 -1.63 -8.94
CA ILE A 95 -2.14 -0.48 -8.04
C ILE A 95 -1.57 -0.90 -6.68
N GLU A 96 -1.84 -2.13 -6.25
CA GLU A 96 -1.20 -2.75 -5.10
C GLU A 96 0.34 -2.72 -5.23
N SER A 97 0.86 -3.14 -6.38
CA SER A 97 2.29 -3.18 -6.66
C SER A 97 2.88 -1.78 -6.90
N ALA A 98 2.08 -0.82 -7.34
CA ALA A 98 2.50 0.57 -7.48
C ALA A 98 2.96 1.19 -6.16
N HIS A 99 2.47 0.71 -5.01
CA HIS A 99 2.97 1.12 -3.69
C HIS A 99 4.47 0.80 -3.52
N ALA A 100 4.91 -0.38 -3.98
CA ALA A 100 6.33 -0.74 -3.95
C ALA A 100 7.16 0.15 -4.88
N VAL A 101 6.66 0.46 -6.08
CA VAL A 101 7.31 1.39 -7.02
C VAL A 101 7.40 2.79 -6.42
N ALA A 102 6.34 3.28 -5.75
CA ALA A 102 6.34 4.58 -5.09
C ALA A 102 7.45 4.68 -4.03
N HIS A 103 7.61 3.65 -3.21
CA HIS A 103 8.68 3.62 -2.23
C HIS A 103 10.07 3.54 -2.89
N LEU A 104 10.22 2.71 -3.93
CA LEU A 104 11.46 2.64 -4.72
C LEU A 104 11.85 4.02 -5.24
N MET A 105 10.91 4.80 -5.79
CA MET A 105 11.18 6.15 -6.30
C MET A 105 11.69 7.10 -5.19
N LYS A 106 11.31 6.88 -3.93
CA LYS A 106 11.79 7.67 -2.80
C LYS A 106 13.21 7.31 -2.38
N ILE A 107 13.52 6.00 -2.32
CA ILE A 107 14.80 5.54 -1.77
C ILE A 107 15.93 5.50 -2.80
N ALA A 108 15.66 5.15 -4.06
CA ALA A 108 16.67 4.97 -5.09
C ALA A 108 17.59 6.19 -5.30
N PRO A 109 17.11 7.46 -5.25
CA PRO A 109 18.00 8.62 -5.42
C PRO A 109 19.10 8.76 -4.36
N ALA A 110 18.93 8.16 -3.17
CA ALA A 110 19.90 8.21 -2.08
C ALA A 110 20.83 6.99 -2.06
N MET A 111 20.61 6.02 -2.93
CA MET A 111 21.40 4.78 -3.01
C MET A 111 22.63 4.95 -3.92
N SER A 112 23.61 4.06 -3.75
CA SER A 112 24.75 3.96 -4.66
C SER A 112 24.30 3.43 -6.02
N ARG A 113 25.05 3.80 -7.07
CA ARG A 113 24.82 3.23 -8.42
C ARG A 113 25.11 1.74 -8.51
N ASP A 114 25.88 1.20 -7.59
CA ASP A 114 26.22 -0.22 -7.52
C ASP A 114 25.21 -1.04 -6.69
N ASP A 115 24.25 -0.35 -6.02
CA ASP A 115 23.21 -1.02 -5.27
C ASP A 115 22.15 -1.63 -6.21
N ILE A 116 21.62 -2.77 -5.80
CA ILE A 116 20.59 -3.50 -6.55
C ILE A 116 19.29 -3.48 -5.77
N ILE A 117 18.20 -3.02 -6.40
CA ILE A 117 16.85 -3.08 -5.86
C ILE A 117 16.04 -4.09 -6.66
N ILE A 118 15.38 -5.02 -5.95
CA ILE A 118 14.43 -5.93 -6.57
C ILE A 118 13.03 -5.48 -6.16
N CYS A 119 12.23 -5.05 -7.13
CA CYS A 119 10.83 -4.67 -6.93
C CYS A 119 9.91 -5.77 -7.47
N CYS A 120 9.10 -6.37 -6.60
CA CYS A 120 8.13 -7.37 -7.01
C CYS A 120 6.88 -6.68 -7.59
N LEU A 121 6.66 -6.82 -8.90
CA LEU A 121 5.44 -6.38 -9.57
C LEU A 121 4.53 -7.59 -9.79
N SER A 122 3.67 -7.85 -8.82
CA SER A 122 2.65 -8.90 -8.89
C SER A 122 1.33 -8.37 -9.43
N GLY A 123 0.51 -9.27 -9.96
CA GLY A 123 -0.80 -8.91 -10.50
C GLY A 123 -0.76 -8.15 -11.83
N ARG A 124 -1.87 -7.52 -12.16
CA ARG A 124 -2.05 -6.76 -13.40
C ARG A 124 -2.90 -5.52 -13.13
N GLY A 125 -2.69 -4.43 -13.87
CA GLY A 125 -3.30 -3.14 -13.62
C GLY A 125 -4.41 -2.73 -14.57
N ASP A 126 -4.74 -3.54 -15.58
CA ASP A 126 -5.85 -3.25 -16.48
C ASP A 126 -7.19 -3.09 -15.74
N LYS A 127 -7.39 -3.83 -14.65
CA LYS A 127 -8.53 -3.69 -13.74
C LYS A 127 -8.59 -2.32 -13.04
N ASP A 128 -7.46 -1.63 -12.90
CA ASP A 128 -7.32 -0.42 -12.09
C ASP A 128 -7.41 0.87 -12.91
N VAL A 129 -7.29 0.79 -14.24
CA VAL A 129 -7.25 1.96 -15.14
C VAL A 129 -8.46 2.88 -14.93
N ALA A 130 -9.67 2.31 -14.82
CA ALA A 130 -10.87 3.11 -14.59
C ALA A 130 -10.89 3.79 -13.20
N ALA A 131 -10.34 3.14 -12.17
CA ALA A 131 -10.23 3.73 -10.84
C ALA A 131 -9.21 4.88 -10.83
N ILE A 132 -8.06 4.70 -11.49
CA ILE A 132 -7.03 5.73 -11.66
C ILE A 132 -7.58 6.93 -12.44
N ALA A 133 -8.31 6.69 -13.55
CA ALA A 133 -8.91 7.76 -14.33
C ALA A 133 -9.90 8.58 -13.47
N ARG A 134 -10.80 7.93 -12.72
CA ARG A 134 -11.69 8.61 -11.79
C ARG A 134 -10.95 9.41 -10.73
N TYR A 135 -9.87 8.85 -10.17
CA TYR A 135 -9.04 9.53 -9.20
C TYR A 135 -8.42 10.82 -9.76
N ARG A 136 -8.04 10.81 -11.04
CA ARG A 136 -7.51 11.96 -11.77
C ARG A 136 -8.60 12.90 -12.31
N GLY A 137 -9.88 12.59 -12.10
CA GLY A 137 -10.99 13.37 -12.66
C GLY A 137 -11.12 13.25 -14.18
N ILE A 138 -10.59 12.16 -14.75
CA ILE A 138 -10.69 11.86 -16.18
C ILE A 138 -11.93 11.00 -16.41
N ASP A 139 -12.85 11.48 -17.23
CA ASP A 139 -14.01 10.71 -17.67
C ASP A 139 -13.59 9.79 -18.83
N LEU A 140 -13.66 8.49 -18.61
CA LEU A 140 -13.47 7.51 -19.67
C LEU A 140 -14.86 7.30 -20.31
N HIS A 141 -15.11 7.96 -21.43
CA HIS A 141 -16.26 7.64 -22.26
C HIS A 141 -16.14 6.19 -22.75
N GLU A 142 -17.04 5.33 -22.30
CA GLU A 142 -17.24 4.00 -22.88
C GLU A 142 -17.87 4.08 -24.26
#